data_856db16fee91b28ed19167cddfad4f87
#
_entry.id   856db16fee91b28ed19167cddfad4f87
#
_cell.length_a   1.000
_cell.length_b   1.000
_cell.length_c   1.000
_cell.angle_alpha   90.00
_cell.angle_beta   90.00
_cell.angle_gamma   90.00
#
_symmetry.space_group_name_H-M   'P 1'
#
loop_
_entity.id
_entity.type
_entity.pdbx_description
1 polymer ?
#
loop_
_entity_poly.entity_id
_entity_poly.type
_entity_poly.pdbx_seq_one_letter_code
_entity_poly.pdbx_strand_id
1 'polypeptide(L)'
;SVAYGADIEVFRNATLEIGGGLGANIGLTIICADHISIGRYTGCGRNVTIRDNNGEHFISIRGYKTSSPVTIKEHVWLTESCTVMPGAVIEPGAIISARSVVSGHIPAFSIVKGDPAVVVEKNIVWKG
;
A
#
# COMPACT_ATOMS: atom_id res chain seq x y z
N SER A 1 -0.22 -13.90 8.65
CA SER A 1 -1.33 -13.75 9.60
C SER A 1 -1.70 -12.28 9.77
N VAL A 2 -2.97 -12.02 9.91
CA VAL A 2 -3.50 -10.68 10.13
C VAL A 2 -3.84 -10.54 11.60
N ALA A 3 -3.29 -9.51 12.23
CA ALA A 3 -3.50 -9.28 13.64
C ALA A 3 -4.89 -8.70 13.91
N TYR A 4 -5.17 -8.55 15.16
CA TYR A 4 -6.41 -8.02 15.68
C TYR A 4 -6.71 -6.61 15.16
N GLY A 5 -7.97 -6.32 14.86
CA GLY A 5 -8.39 -4.97 14.50
C GLY A 5 -8.18 -4.59 13.04
N ALA A 6 -7.99 -5.56 12.16
CA ALA A 6 -7.96 -5.25 10.73
C ALA A 6 -9.35 -4.83 10.24
N ASP A 7 -9.40 -3.78 9.44
CA ASP A 7 -10.60 -3.29 8.77
C ASP A 7 -10.37 -3.43 7.26
N ILE A 8 -11.05 -4.39 6.66
CA ILE A 8 -10.89 -4.67 5.24
C ILE A 8 -12.25 -4.53 4.57
N GLU A 9 -12.38 -3.55 3.70
CA GLU A 9 -13.59 -3.27 2.94
C GLU A 9 -13.32 -3.49 1.46
N VAL A 10 -14.10 -4.34 0.84
CA VAL A 10 -14.04 -4.59 -0.61
C VAL A 10 -15.40 -4.26 -1.19
N PHE A 11 -15.45 -3.23 -2.01
CA PHE A 11 -16.70 -2.75 -2.59
C PHE A 11 -17.16 -3.68 -3.71
N ARG A 12 -18.41 -3.50 -4.10
CA ARG A 12 -19.03 -4.27 -5.18
C ARG A 12 -18.20 -4.11 -6.47
N ASN A 13 -17.95 -5.21 -7.16
CA ASN A 13 -17.15 -5.29 -8.38
C ASN A 13 -15.66 -4.96 -8.21
N ALA A 14 -15.20 -4.80 -6.99
CA ALA A 14 -13.78 -4.62 -6.70
C ALA A 14 -13.09 -5.96 -6.48
N THR A 15 -11.78 -5.99 -6.68
CA THR A 15 -10.97 -7.18 -6.47
C THR A 15 -9.81 -6.88 -5.53
N LEU A 16 -9.72 -7.64 -4.44
CA LEU A 16 -8.59 -7.61 -3.53
C LEU A 16 -7.86 -8.95 -3.62
N GLU A 17 -6.59 -8.92 -4.01
CA GLU A 17 -5.75 -10.11 -4.08
C GLU A 17 -4.62 -9.99 -3.06
N ILE A 18 -4.50 -10.99 -2.20
CA ILE A 18 -3.45 -11.02 -1.18
C ILE A 18 -2.65 -12.30 -1.34
N GLY A 19 -1.36 -12.15 -1.61
CA GLY A 19 -0.44 -13.28 -1.70
C GLY A 19 -0.19 -13.92 -0.34
N GLY A 20 0.34 -15.13 -0.35
CA GLY A 20 0.64 -15.87 0.88
C GLY A 20 1.72 -15.18 1.73
N GLY A 21 1.70 -15.45 3.03
CA GLY A 21 2.72 -14.96 3.94
C GLY A 21 2.58 -13.49 4.32
N LEU A 22 1.39 -12.89 4.14
CA LEU A 22 1.14 -11.54 4.63
C LEU A 22 1.27 -11.50 6.15
N GLY A 23 2.16 -10.64 6.63
CA GLY A 23 2.26 -10.34 8.05
C GLY A 23 1.68 -8.96 8.31
N ALA A 24 0.62 -8.89 9.10
CA ALA A 24 0.00 -7.61 9.40
C ALA A 24 -0.17 -7.43 10.90
N ASN A 25 0.14 -6.24 11.38
CA ASN A 25 -0.01 -5.86 12.76
C ASN A 25 -1.38 -5.20 13.00
N ILE A 26 -1.63 -4.73 14.21
CA ILE A 26 -2.89 -4.10 14.60
C ILE A 26 -3.19 -2.86 13.75
N GLY A 27 -4.44 -2.68 13.38
CA GLY A 27 -4.91 -1.47 12.74
C GLY A 27 -4.69 -1.41 11.23
N LEU A 28 -4.49 -2.55 10.59
CA LEU A 28 -4.44 -2.58 9.13
C LEU A 28 -5.81 -2.17 8.56
N THR A 29 -5.81 -1.19 7.67
CA THR A 29 -7.01 -0.74 6.96
C THR A 29 -6.79 -0.90 5.46
N ILE A 30 -7.68 -1.63 4.80
CA ILE A 30 -7.67 -1.78 3.34
C ILE A 30 -9.06 -1.38 2.83
N ILE A 31 -9.11 -0.40 1.95
CA ILE A 31 -10.35 0.05 1.33
C ILE A 31 -10.20 -0.11 -0.18
N CYS A 32 -10.85 -1.13 -0.72
CA CYS A 32 -10.71 -1.53 -2.12
C CYS A 32 -12.01 -1.27 -2.89
N ALA A 33 -11.98 -0.31 -3.80
CA ALA A 33 -13.12 0.02 -4.67
C ALA A 33 -12.88 -0.35 -6.13
N ASP A 34 -11.66 -0.68 -6.51
CA ASP A 34 -11.26 -1.04 -7.87
C ASP A 34 -10.45 -2.34 -7.85
N HIS A 35 -9.15 -2.23 -7.66
CA HIS A 35 -8.28 -3.40 -7.60
C HIS A 35 -7.07 -3.09 -6.73
N ILE A 36 -6.86 -3.91 -5.69
CA ILE A 36 -5.65 -3.88 -4.88
C ILE A 36 -5.03 -5.26 -4.92
N SER A 37 -3.75 -5.34 -5.28
CA SER A 37 -2.99 -6.57 -5.16
C SER A 37 -1.81 -6.38 -4.22
N ILE A 38 -1.63 -7.34 -3.32
CA ILE A 38 -0.55 -7.35 -2.34
C ILE A 38 0.24 -8.63 -2.54
N GLY A 39 1.51 -8.49 -2.88
CA GLY A 39 2.37 -9.61 -3.18
C GLY A 39 2.75 -10.44 -1.95
N ARG A 40 3.36 -11.59 -2.21
CA ARG A 40 3.71 -12.56 -1.17
C ARG A 40 4.75 -11.98 -0.20
N TYR A 41 4.67 -12.40 1.07
CA TYR A 41 5.62 -12.06 2.12
C TYR A 41 5.74 -10.56 2.38
N THR A 42 4.69 -9.78 2.11
CA THR A 42 4.62 -8.38 2.46
C THR A 42 4.35 -8.25 3.96
N GLY A 43 5.05 -7.33 4.61
CA GLY A 43 4.85 -7.04 6.02
C GLY A 43 4.20 -5.68 6.21
N CYS A 44 3.22 -5.61 7.11
CA CYS A 44 2.54 -4.37 7.47
C CYS A 44 2.72 -4.11 8.96
N GLY A 45 3.32 -2.98 9.30
CA GLY A 45 3.39 -2.51 10.68
C GLY A 45 2.02 -2.05 11.18
N ARG A 46 1.99 -1.40 12.34
CA ARG A 46 0.74 -0.91 12.93
C ARG A 46 0.16 0.24 12.13
N ASN A 47 -1.18 0.26 12.04
CA ASN A 47 -1.93 1.38 11.46
C ASN A 47 -1.56 1.71 10.02
N VAL A 48 -1.27 0.70 9.22
CA VAL A 48 -1.05 0.85 7.79
C VAL A 48 -2.39 0.99 7.09
N THR A 49 -2.49 1.95 6.17
CA THR A 49 -3.68 2.17 5.35
C THR A 49 -3.34 1.98 3.88
N ILE A 50 -4.14 1.16 3.19
CA ILE A 50 -4.01 0.92 1.76
C ILE A 50 -5.36 1.21 1.12
N ARG A 51 -5.39 2.13 0.16
CA ARG A 51 -6.63 2.47 -0.52
C ARG A 51 -6.39 2.78 -1.99
N ASP A 52 -7.33 2.36 -2.83
CA ASP A 52 -7.29 2.61 -4.27
C ASP A 52 -8.34 3.64 -4.71
N ASN A 53 -8.94 4.35 -3.76
CA ASN A 53 -10.04 5.28 -4.02
C ASN A 53 -10.04 6.44 -3.02
N ASN A 54 -10.82 7.46 -3.35
CA ASN A 54 -10.98 8.63 -2.51
C ASN A 54 -12.33 8.67 -1.78
N GLY A 55 -13.02 7.54 -1.66
CA GLY A 55 -14.33 7.47 -1.01
C GLY A 55 -15.50 7.82 -1.93
N GLU A 56 -15.33 7.65 -3.24
CA GLU A 56 -16.36 7.87 -4.26
C GLU A 56 -16.76 9.35 -4.44
N HIS A 57 -15.92 10.27 -4.02
CA HIS A 57 -16.15 11.69 -4.28
C HIS A 57 -15.61 12.09 -5.64
N PHE A 58 -16.36 12.90 -6.36
CA PHE A 58 -15.94 13.44 -7.64
C PHE A 58 -15.41 14.86 -7.45
N ILE A 59 -14.26 15.13 -8.04
CA ILE A 59 -13.67 16.47 -8.07
C ILE A 59 -13.61 16.93 -9.53
N SER A 60 -14.10 18.12 -9.81
CA SER A 60 -14.17 18.64 -11.17
C SER A 60 -12.79 19.11 -11.66
N ILE A 61 -11.91 18.16 -11.87
CA ILE A 61 -10.58 18.38 -12.43
C ILE A 61 -10.45 17.50 -13.67
N ARG A 62 -9.86 18.04 -14.72
CA ARG A 62 -9.70 17.29 -15.97
C ARG A 62 -8.90 16.01 -15.75
N GLY A 63 -9.44 14.88 -16.20
CA GLY A 63 -8.79 13.57 -16.05
C GLY A 63 -8.92 12.96 -14.66
N TYR A 64 -9.70 13.55 -13.77
CA TYR A 64 -9.87 13.03 -12.43
C TYR A 64 -10.50 11.64 -12.43
N LYS A 65 -9.97 10.76 -11.58
CA LYS A 65 -10.51 9.43 -11.35
C LYS A 65 -10.79 9.25 -9.86
N THR A 66 -11.94 8.64 -9.53
CA THR A 66 -12.29 8.33 -8.14
C THR A 66 -11.51 7.16 -7.60
N SER A 67 -11.00 6.29 -8.47
CA SER A 67 -10.19 5.14 -8.09
C SER A 67 -9.06 4.90 -9.09
N SER A 68 -8.02 4.25 -8.65
CA SER A 68 -6.90 3.81 -9.48
C SER A 68 -6.24 2.60 -8.82
N PRO A 69 -5.99 1.50 -9.55
CA PRO A 69 -5.45 0.28 -8.96
C PRO A 69 -4.17 0.51 -8.17
N VAL A 70 -4.01 -0.27 -7.10
CA VAL A 70 -2.80 -0.31 -6.29
C VAL A 70 -2.15 -1.68 -6.46
N THR A 71 -0.87 -1.67 -6.75
CA THR A 71 -0.08 -2.90 -6.87
C THR A 71 1.10 -2.84 -5.90
N ILE A 72 1.07 -3.72 -4.92
CA ILE A 72 2.18 -3.91 -3.99
C ILE A 72 2.77 -5.27 -4.33
N LYS A 73 4.02 -5.29 -4.78
CA LYS A 73 4.64 -6.54 -5.21
C LYS A 73 5.18 -7.30 -4.00
N GLU A 74 5.98 -8.32 -4.24
CA GLU A 74 6.40 -9.22 -3.18
C GLU A 74 7.44 -8.62 -2.24
N HIS A 75 7.47 -9.10 -1.00
CA HIS A 75 8.48 -8.76 0.00
C HIS A 75 8.63 -7.25 0.21
N VAL A 76 7.52 -6.55 0.26
CA VAL A 76 7.47 -5.12 0.58
C VAL A 76 7.24 -4.95 2.08
N TRP A 77 7.90 -4.00 2.69
CA TRP A 77 7.68 -3.68 4.09
C TRP A 77 7.01 -2.31 4.21
N LEU A 78 5.74 -2.34 4.60
CA LEU A 78 4.96 -1.15 4.90
C LEU A 78 5.07 -0.89 6.39
N THR A 79 5.88 0.09 6.77
CA THR A 79 6.15 0.33 8.18
C THR A 79 5.01 1.10 8.85
N GLU A 80 5.13 1.37 10.13
CA GLU A 80 4.07 1.92 10.96
C GLU A 80 3.46 3.20 10.40
N SER A 81 2.13 3.23 10.38
CA SER A 81 1.32 4.41 10.01
C SER A 81 1.57 4.96 8.60
N CYS A 82 2.15 4.17 7.71
CA CYS A 82 2.26 4.61 6.32
C CYS A 82 0.91 4.46 5.61
N THR A 83 0.75 5.24 4.55
CA THR A 83 -0.46 5.24 3.72
C THR A 83 -0.07 4.98 2.27
N VAL A 84 -0.72 3.99 1.67
CA VAL A 84 -0.59 3.70 0.24
C VAL A 84 -1.81 4.25 -0.46
N MET A 85 -1.59 5.17 -1.38
CA MET A 85 -2.63 5.94 -2.06
C MET A 85 -2.99 5.34 -3.42
N PRO A 86 -4.13 5.73 -3.99
CA PRO A 86 -4.55 5.25 -5.31
C PRO A 86 -3.46 5.42 -6.37
N GLY A 87 -3.30 4.40 -7.20
CA GLY A 87 -2.33 4.39 -8.29
C GLY A 87 -0.92 4.00 -7.92
N ALA A 88 -0.65 3.72 -6.65
CA ALA A 88 0.71 3.33 -6.23
C ALA A 88 1.10 1.98 -6.83
N VAL A 89 2.35 1.89 -7.29
CA VAL A 89 2.99 0.64 -7.72
C VAL A 89 4.29 0.53 -6.93
N ILE A 90 4.33 -0.44 -6.03
CA ILE A 90 5.50 -0.65 -5.16
C ILE A 90 6.22 -1.91 -5.60
N GLU A 91 7.45 -1.77 -6.08
CA GLU A 91 8.24 -2.87 -6.62
C GLU A 91 8.78 -3.78 -5.51
N PRO A 92 9.25 -5.00 -5.84
CA PRO A 92 9.67 -5.96 -4.82
C PRO A 92 10.79 -5.44 -3.90
N GLY A 93 10.71 -5.82 -2.64
CA GLY A 93 11.77 -5.55 -1.66
C GLY A 93 11.84 -4.10 -1.17
N ALA A 94 10.92 -3.24 -1.55
CA ALA A 94 10.92 -1.86 -1.10
C ALA A 94 10.47 -1.75 0.36
N ILE A 95 10.94 -0.71 1.03
CA ILE A 95 10.53 -0.36 2.40
C ILE A 95 9.92 1.03 2.38
N ILE A 96 8.70 1.13 2.88
CA ILE A 96 8.01 2.41 3.04
C ILE A 96 8.18 2.83 4.49
N SER A 97 8.87 3.94 4.72
CA SER A 97 9.18 4.41 6.08
C SER A 97 7.93 4.84 6.83
N ALA A 98 8.04 4.87 8.15
CA ALA A 98 6.91 5.21 9.02
C ALA A 98 6.31 6.56 8.66
N ARG A 99 4.98 6.64 8.69
CA ARG A 99 4.19 7.85 8.41
C ARG A 99 4.35 8.42 7.00
N SER A 100 4.96 7.67 6.11
CA SER A 100 5.09 8.11 4.72
C SER A 100 3.79 7.91 3.95
N VAL A 101 3.60 8.74 2.93
CA VAL A 101 2.46 8.64 2.02
C VAL A 101 2.99 8.34 0.63
N VAL A 102 2.57 7.19 0.09
CA VAL A 102 3.09 6.67 -1.18
C VAL A 102 2.04 6.80 -2.26
N SER A 103 2.43 7.41 -3.38
CA SER A 103 1.66 7.38 -4.61
C SER A 103 2.64 7.21 -5.77
N GLY A 104 2.16 6.73 -6.92
CA GLY A 104 3.02 6.51 -8.07
C GLY A 104 3.96 5.32 -7.91
N HIS A 105 5.05 5.32 -8.66
CA HIS A 105 5.96 4.19 -8.75
C HIS A 105 7.10 4.28 -7.74
N ILE A 106 7.28 3.21 -6.97
CA ILE A 106 8.35 3.08 -5.99
C ILE A 106 9.31 1.98 -6.47
N PRO A 107 10.59 2.29 -6.67
CA PRO A 107 11.54 1.32 -7.22
C PRO A 107 11.83 0.17 -6.26
N ALA A 108 12.22 -0.96 -6.83
CA ALA A 108 12.58 -2.15 -6.06
C ALA A 108 13.79 -1.89 -5.16
N PHE A 109 13.85 -2.59 -4.04
CA PHE A 109 14.98 -2.59 -3.11
C PHE A 109 15.41 -1.18 -2.72
N SER A 110 14.44 -0.34 -2.42
CA SER A 110 14.66 1.05 -2.00
C SER A 110 13.96 1.31 -0.68
N ILE A 111 14.43 2.34 0.02
CA ILE A 111 13.71 2.92 1.15
C ILE A 111 13.18 4.26 0.70
N VAL A 112 11.89 4.49 0.90
CA VAL A 112 11.26 5.77 0.60
C VAL A 112 10.70 6.37 1.88
N LYS A 113 10.66 7.70 1.94
CA LYS A 113 10.23 8.44 3.12
C LYS A 113 9.60 9.76 2.74
N GLY A 114 8.60 10.15 3.50
CA GLY A 114 7.98 11.48 3.42
C GLY A 114 6.59 11.48 2.85
N ASP A 115 6.06 12.67 2.65
CA ASP A 115 4.74 12.91 2.07
C ASP A 115 4.85 14.11 1.10
N PRO A 116 4.92 13.84 -0.23
CA PRO A 116 5.00 12.54 -0.86
C PRO A 116 6.33 11.83 -0.59
N ALA A 117 6.30 10.50 -0.53
CA ALA A 117 7.49 9.71 -0.26
C ALA A 117 8.47 9.77 -1.41
N VAL A 118 9.75 9.96 -1.08
CA VAL A 118 10.85 9.99 -2.03
C VAL A 118 11.91 8.98 -1.63
N VAL A 119 12.69 8.52 -2.61
CA VAL A 119 13.77 7.55 -2.36
C VAL A 119 14.85 8.20 -1.52
N VAL A 120 15.18 7.58 -0.38
CA VAL A 120 16.26 8.01 0.51
C VAL A 120 17.42 7.02 0.54
N GLU A 121 17.19 5.77 0.14
CA GLU A 121 18.24 4.75 0.08
C GLU A 121 17.93 3.77 -1.04
N LYS A 122 18.96 3.22 -1.69
CA LYS A 122 18.83 2.25 -2.78
C LYS A 122 19.65 1.00 -2.51
N ASN A 123 19.35 -0.06 -3.27
CA ASN A 123 20.09 -1.32 -3.22
C ASN A 123 20.11 -1.94 -1.83
N ILE A 124 18.99 -1.82 -1.10
CA ILE A 124 18.87 -2.39 0.23
C ILE A 124 18.39 -3.84 0.15
N VAL A 125 18.65 -4.58 1.20
CA VAL A 125 18.13 -5.93 1.40
C VAL A 125 17.62 -6.00 2.83
N TRP A 126 16.43 -6.54 3.01
CA TRP A 126 15.88 -6.71 4.35
C TRP A 126 15.31 -8.11 4.51
N LYS A 127 15.23 -8.56 5.76
CA LYS A 127 14.68 -9.86 6.15
C LYS A 127 13.65 -9.68 7.26
N GLY A 128 12.64 -10.50 7.24
CA GLY A 128 11.62 -10.42 8.28
C GLY A 128 10.36 -11.17 8.00
#